data_ab408e0be1219e36ee6a2e660979fb99
#
_entry.id   ab408e0be1219e36ee6a2e660979fb99
#
_cell.length_a   1.000
_cell.length_b   1.000
_cell.length_c   1.000
_cell.angle_alpha   90.00
_cell.angle_beta   90.00
_cell.angle_gamma   90.00
#
_symmetry.space_group_name_H-M   'P 1'
#
loop_
_entity.id
_entity.type
_entity.pdbx_description
1 polymer ?
#
loop_
_entity_poly.entity_id
_entity_poly.type
_entity_poly.pdbx_seq_one_letter_code
_entity_poly.pdbx_strand_id
1 'polypeptide(L)' 'MFQINDVLFDNKLNEKVRLTGVEFDPSTEKMIYVVESKEHDRIERSIYDLCDIRYSQKGGW' A
#
# COMPACT_ATOMS: atom_id res chain seq x y z
N MET A 1 10.98 -5.88 0.12
CA MET A 1 10.67 -4.44 0.16
C MET A 1 9.72 -4.08 -0.97
N PHE A 2 8.76 -3.22 -0.70
CA PHE A 2 7.78 -2.82 -1.72
C PHE A 2 8.40 -1.80 -2.67
N GLN A 3 8.01 -1.86 -3.93
CA GLN A 3 8.48 -0.95 -4.96
C GLN A 3 7.31 -0.22 -5.58
N ILE A 4 7.58 0.96 -6.14
CA ILE A 4 6.56 1.74 -6.84
C ILE A 4 5.95 0.87 -7.95
N ASN A 5 4.65 0.94 -8.06
CA ASN A 5 3.81 0.16 -8.98
C ASN A 5 3.54 -1.29 -8.54
N ASP A 6 4.06 -1.70 -7.39
CA ASP A 6 3.68 -3.02 -6.86
C ASP A 6 2.21 -3.05 -6.52
N VAL A 7 1.58 -4.18 -6.79
CA VAL A 7 0.21 -4.44 -6.37
C VAL A 7 0.27 -5.11 -5.01
N LEU A 8 -0.40 -4.51 -4.04
CA LEU A 8 -0.36 -4.96 -2.65
C LEU A 8 -1.80 -5.17 -2.16
N PHE A 9 -1.93 -5.82 -1.02
CA PHE A 9 -3.23 -5.95 -0.37
C PHE A 9 -3.30 -4.99 0.80
N ASP A 10 -4.35 -4.17 0.82
CA ASP A 10 -4.59 -3.20 1.89
C ASP A 10 -5.51 -3.83 2.92
N ASN A 11 -4.99 -4.08 4.11
CA ASN A 11 -5.74 -4.75 5.17
C ASN A 11 -6.86 -3.89 5.76
N LYS A 12 -6.75 -2.58 5.63
CA LYS A 12 -7.80 -1.68 6.12
C LYS A 12 -8.98 -1.62 5.17
N LEU A 13 -8.70 -1.54 3.87
CA LEU A 13 -9.75 -1.54 2.85
C LEU A 13 -10.21 -2.94 2.51
N ASN A 14 -9.39 -3.94 2.84
CA ASN A 14 -9.63 -5.33 2.48
C ASN A 14 -9.74 -5.50 0.97
N GLU A 15 -8.87 -4.83 0.23
CA GLU A 15 -8.85 -4.91 -1.23
C GLU A 15 -7.44 -4.64 -1.75
N LYS A 16 -7.24 -4.90 -3.03
CA LYS A 16 -5.96 -4.69 -3.67
C LYS A 16 -5.74 -3.23 -3.99
N VAL A 17 -4.50 -2.78 -3.83
CA VAL A 17 -4.10 -1.40 -4.12
C VAL A 17 -2.78 -1.42 -4.86
N ARG A 18 -2.42 -0.30 -5.46
CA ARG A 18 -1.13 -0.14 -6.12
C ARG A 18 -0.32 0.92 -5.39
N LEU A 19 0.95 0.62 -5.14
CA LEU A 19 1.85 1.55 -4.48
C LEU A 19 2.27 2.64 -5.47
N THR A 20 1.98 3.90 -5.14
CA THR A 20 2.30 5.02 -6.01
C THR A 20 3.43 5.90 -5.48
N GLY A 21 3.72 5.83 -4.19
CA GLY A 21 4.79 6.63 -3.62
C GLY A 21 5.11 6.22 -2.20
N VAL A 22 6.27 6.68 -1.73
CA VAL A 22 6.70 6.49 -0.36
C VAL A 22 7.19 7.83 0.13
N GLU A 23 6.66 8.28 1.27
CA GLU A 23 7.02 9.58 1.85
C GLU A 23 7.51 9.37 3.27
N PHE A 24 8.37 10.27 3.73
CA PHE A 24 8.85 10.25 5.10
C PHE A 24 8.14 11.33 5.91
N ASP A 25 7.62 10.94 7.08
CA ASP A 25 6.98 11.86 8.00
C ASP A 25 7.99 12.21 9.11
N PRO A 26 8.60 13.41 9.09
CA PRO A 26 9.58 13.76 10.09
C PRO A 26 9.01 13.94 11.50
N SER A 27 7.70 14.21 11.61
CA SER A 27 7.10 14.42 12.92
C SER A 27 6.97 13.12 13.70
N THR A 28 6.75 12.01 13.00
CA THR A 28 6.65 10.68 13.62
C THR A 28 7.86 9.80 13.33
N GLU A 29 8.76 10.26 12.45
CA GLU A 29 9.93 9.51 11.98
C GLU A 29 9.54 8.18 11.34
N LYS A 30 8.41 8.16 10.64
CA LYS A 30 7.88 6.96 10.00
C LYS A 30 7.73 7.16 8.51
N MET A 31 7.81 6.07 7.78
CA MET A 31 7.54 6.08 6.35
C MET A 31 6.04 5.94 6.12
N ILE A 32 5.53 6.72 5.17
CA ILE A 32 4.14 6.67 4.76
C ILE A 32 4.10 6.10 3.35
N TYR A 33 3.34 5.04 3.17
CA TYR A 33 3.16 4.41 1.87
C TYR A 33 1.89 4.94 1.23
N VAL A 34 2.04 5.53 0.05
CA VAL A 34 0.92 6.11 -0.68
C VAL A 34 0.47 5.11 -1.71
N VAL A 35 -0.80 4.75 -1.64
CA VAL A 35 -1.39 3.74 -2.53
C VAL A 35 -2.64 4.30 -3.19
N GLU A 36 -3.05 3.68 -4.28
CA GLU A 36 -4.31 3.98 -4.93
C GLU A 36 -5.14 2.70 -5.04
N SER A 37 -6.45 2.85 -4.94
CA SER A 37 -7.39 1.76 -5.16
C SER A 37 -8.25 2.08 -6.37
N LYS A 38 -9.21 1.19 -6.67
CA LYS A 38 -10.13 1.45 -7.77
C LYS A 38 -11.00 2.69 -7.55
N GLU A 39 -11.24 3.03 -6.28
CA GLU A 39 -12.16 4.11 -5.94
C GLU A 39 -11.48 5.33 -5.36
N HIS A 40 -10.20 5.21 -4.97
CA HIS A 40 -9.48 6.29 -4.29
C HIS A 40 -8.13 6.52 -4.94
N ASP A 41 -7.85 7.78 -5.24
CA ASP A 41 -6.61 8.15 -5.95
C ASP A 41 -5.42 8.23 -5.03
N ARG A 42 -5.63 8.51 -3.75
CA ARG A 42 -4.53 8.66 -2.82
C ARG A 42 -4.96 8.22 -1.44
N ILE A 43 -4.26 7.23 -0.92
CA ILE A 43 -4.50 6.70 0.42
C ILE A 43 -3.15 6.57 1.10
N GLU A 44 -3.04 7.04 2.34
CA GLU A 44 -1.82 6.91 3.12
C GLU A 44 -1.93 5.73 4.07
N ARG A 45 -0.91 4.89 4.04
CA ARG A 45 -0.88 3.67 4.87
C ARG A 45 0.49 3.48 5.50
N SER A 46 0.52 2.82 6.65
CA SER A 46 1.77 2.34 7.20
C SER A 46 2.12 1.00 6.55
N ILE A 47 3.39 0.61 6.67
CA ILE A 47 3.83 -0.67 6.10
C ILE A 47 3.08 -1.85 6.74
N TYR A 48 2.60 -1.70 7.96
CA TYR A 48 1.89 -2.77 8.68
C TYR A 48 0.49 -3.02 8.14
N ASP A 49 -0.05 -2.07 7.39
CA ASP A 49 -1.38 -2.19 6.81
C ASP A 49 -1.38 -2.82 5.42
N LEU A 50 -0.19 -3.09 4.88
CA LEU A 50 -0.04 -3.60 3.52
C LEU A 50 0.62 -4.96 3.53
N CYS A 51 0.16 -5.85 2.63
CA CYS A 51 0.74 -7.16 2.44
C CYS A 51 1.16 -7.33 0.99
N ASP A 52 2.25 -8.05 0.79
CA ASP A 52 2.65 -8.43 -0.56
C ASP A 52 1.64 -9.44 -1.09
N ILE A 53 1.02 -9.11 -2.20
CA ILE A 53 -0.05 -9.94 -2.76
C ILE A 53 0.44 -11.34 -3.13
N ARG A 54 1.74 -11.48 -3.39
CA ARG A 54 2.30 -12.79 -3.71
C ARG A 54 2.19 -13.76 -2.54
N TYR A 55 2.14 -13.25 -1.32
CA TYR A 55 2.03 -14.07 -0.12
C TYR A 55 0.59 -14.21 0.36
N SER A 56 -0.29 -13.34 -0.08
CA SER A 56 -1.68 -13.39 0.33
C SER A 56 -2.49 -14.40 -0.51
N GLN A 57 -1.96 -14.83 -1.62
CA GLN A 57 -2.62 -15.75 -2.56
C GLN A 57 -3.96 -15.23 -3.06
N LYS A 58 -4.13 -13.93 -3.05
CA LYS A 58 -5.32 -13.33 -3.65
C LYS A 58 -5.17 -13.36 -5.17
N GLY A 59 -6.28 -13.36 -5.88
CA GLY A 59 -6.26 -13.33 -7.33
C GLY A 59 -5.58 -12.09 -7.88
N GLY A 60 -5.42 -12.02 -9.20
CA GLY A 60 -4.78 -10.87 -9.83
C GLY A 60 -5.48 -9.55 -9.55
N TRP A 61 -4.85 -8.49 -9.95
CA TRP A 61 -5.33 -7.11 -9.75
C TRP A 61 -6.72 -6.83 -10.31
#